data_17ba34c287404a13952e5ad84a64f0b0
#
_entry.id   17ba34c287404a13952e5ad84a64f0b0
#
_cell.length_a   1.000
_cell.length_b   1.000
_cell.length_c   1.000
_cell.angle_alpha   90.00
_cell.angle_beta   90.00
_cell.angle_gamma   90.00
#
_symmetry.space_group_name_H-M   'P 1'
#
loop_
_entity.id
_entity.type
_entity.pdbx_description
1 polymer ?
#
loop_
_entity_poly.entity_id
_entity_poly.type
_entity_poly.pdbx_seq_one_letter_code
_entity_poly.pdbx_strand_id
1 'polypeptide(L)'
;MNDNKKHNVNDAIDDARIKKIAEKLRDLRKQAGYTNYENFAWENEIGRVQYWRMEKGANFTMVSLLKILDAHKISLKDFFSDLD
;
A
#
# COMPACT_ATOMS: atom_id res chain seq x y z
N MET A 1 -14.82 4.86 24.89
CA MET A 1 -14.43 4.86 24.52
C MET A 1 -13.96 4.66 24.13
N ASN A 2 -13.65 4.73 24.09
CA ASN A 2 -12.93 4.73 23.71
C ASN A 2 -12.62 4.42 22.93
N ASP A 3 -12.72 4.35 22.37
CA ASP A 3 -12.39 4.19 21.64
C ASP A 3 -11.83 4.48 21.02
N ASN A 4 -11.59 5.01 20.89
CA ASN A 4 -10.91 5.43 20.27
C ASN A 4 -9.95 5.15 19.98
N LYS A 5 -9.52 4.81 20.19
CA LYS A 5 -8.56 4.47 20.05
C LYS A 5 -8.39 3.74 19.24
N LYS A 6 -8.77 3.34 18.85
CA LYS A 6 -8.64 2.64 18.17
C LYS A 6 -8.48 2.87 16.97
N HIS A 7 -8.40 3.50 16.48
CA HIS A 7 -8.06 3.58 15.29
C HIS A 7 -6.83 3.92 15.10
N ASN A 8 -6.22 3.92 15.23
CA ASN A 8 -4.98 4.23 15.11
C ASN A 8 -4.36 3.27 14.26
N VAL A 9 -3.23 3.03 14.40
CA VAL A 9 -2.47 2.15 13.70
C VAL A 9 -2.99 0.87 13.60
N ASN A 10 -3.92 0.69 14.32
CA ASN A 10 -4.45 -0.57 14.39
C ASN A 10 -5.37 -0.87 13.29
N ASP A 11 -5.34 -0.07 12.26
CA ASP A 11 -6.03 -0.36 11.06
C ASP A 11 -5.41 -1.54 10.34
N ALA A 12 -4.24 -1.97 10.74
CA ALA A 12 -3.60 -3.09 10.09
C ALA A 12 -4.48 -4.32 10.15
N ILE A 13 -4.65 -4.97 9.02
CA ILE A 13 -5.47 -6.16 8.91
C ILE A 13 -4.58 -7.36 9.18
N ASP A 14 -5.04 -8.23 10.04
CA ASP A 14 -4.26 -9.42 10.38
C ASP A 14 -4.62 -10.56 9.44
N ASP A 15 -4.32 -10.36 8.16
CA ASP A 15 -4.57 -11.34 7.12
C ASP A 15 -3.29 -11.46 6.30
N ALA A 16 -2.77 -12.66 6.21
CA ALA A 16 -1.49 -12.89 5.53
C ALA A 16 -1.52 -12.43 4.08
N ARG A 17 -2.68 -12.51 3.43
CA ARG A 17 -2.78 -12.09 2.03
C ARG A 17 -2.65 -10.57 1.90
N ILE A 18 -3.25 -9.84 2.83
CA ILE A 18 -3.14 -8.38 2.83
C ILE A 18 -1.70 -7.98 3.11
N LYS A 19 -1.04 -8.71 4.02
CA LYS A 19 0.36 -8.41 4.33
C LYS A 19 1.26 -8.65 3.11
N LYS A 20 0.96 -9.67 2.33
CA LYS A 20 1.74 -9.93 1.11
C LYS A 20 1.56 -8.81 0.10
N ILE A 21 0.34 -8.28 -0.03
CA ILE A 21 0.10 -7.15 -0.92
C ILE A 21 0.90 -5.95 -0.44
N ALA A 22 0.86 -5.68 0.86
CA ALA A 22 1.59 -4.55 1.44
C ALA A 22 3.09 -4.66 1.18
N GLU A 23 3.65 -5.86 1.36
CA GLU A 23 5.07 -6.09 1.12
C GLU A 23 5.42 -5.88 -0.34
N LYS A 24 4.57 -6.32 -1.24
CA LYS A 24 4.84 -6.15 -2.65
C LYS A 24 4.78 -4.68 -3.06
N LEU A 25 3.87 -3.92 -2.48
CA LEU A 25 3.82 -2.49 -2.75
C LEU A 25 5.12 -1.82 -2.32
N ARG A 26 5.63 -2.20 -1.16
CA ARG A 26 6.89 -1.65 -0.69
C ARG A 26 8.06 -2.05 -1.59
N ASP A 27 8.08 -3.31 -2.02
CA ASP A 27 9.14 -3.79 -2.89
C ASP A 27 9.12 -3.06 -4.24
N LEU A 28 7.94 -2.85 -4.80
CA LEU A 28 7.82 -2.11 -6.06
C LEU A 28 8.34 -0.69 -5.90
N ARG A 29 8.01 -0.04 -4.78
CA ARG A 29 8.48 1.30 -4.51
C ARG A 29 10.01 1.35 -4.46
N LYS A 30 10.61 0.40 -3.75
CA LYS A 30 12.06 0.36 -3.63
C LYS A 30 12.73 0.06 -4.96
N GLN A 31 12.15 -0.86 -5.73
CA GLN A 31 12.69 -1.20 -7.04
C GLN A 31 12.60 -0.02 -7.99
N ALA A 32 11.64 0.85 -7.79
CA ALA A 32 11.50 2.04 -8.61
C ALA A 32 12.44 3.17 -8.18
N GLY A 33 13.25 2.92 -7.14
CA GLY A 33 14.23 3.90 -6.71
C GLY A 33 13.82 4.79 -5.56
N TYR A 34 12.63 4.58 -5.00
CA TYR A 34 12.16 5.42 -3.91
C TYR A 34 12.51 4.77 -2.57
N THR A 35 13.46 5.34 -1.86
CA THR A 35 13.88 4.80 -0.58
C THR A 35 12.88 5.11 0.53
N ASN A 36 12.08 6.18 0.38
CA ASN A 36 11.05 6.44 1.38
C ASN A 36 9.71 6.60 0.70
N TYR A 37 8.66 6.29 1.48
CA TYR A 37 7.31 6.28 0.94
C TYR A 37 6.78 7.68 0.65
N GLU A 38 7.30 8.67 1.35
CA GLU A 38 6.80 10.03 1.20
C GLU A 38 7.09 10.60 -0.18
N ASN A 39 8.30 10.37 -0.69
CA ASN A 39 8.65 10.86 -2.01
C ASN A 39 7.85 10.16 -3.09
N PHE A 40 7.64 8.85 -2.94
CA PHE A 40 6.84 8.13 -3.91
C PHE A 40 5.41 8.67 -3.95
N ALA A 41 4.82 8.84 -2.77
CA ALA A 41 3.44 9.32 -2.69
C ALA A 41 3.32 10.74 -3.25
N TRP A 42 4.28 11.58 -2.93
CA TRP A 42 4.26 12.97 -3.38
C TRP A 42 4.34 13.04 -4.91
N GLU A 43 5.31 12.35 -5.49
CA GLU A 43 5.53 12.45 -6.93
C GLU A 43 4.41 11.81 -7.75
N ASN A 44 3.69 10.88 -7.16
CA ASN A 44 2.61 10.22 -7.87
C ASN A 44 1.23 10.69 -7.43
N GLU A 45 1.19 11.79 -6.67
CA GLU A 45 -0.07 12.41 -6.24
C GLU A 45 -0.97 11.44 -5.47
N ILE A 46 -0.35 10.67 -4.60
CA ILE A 46 -1.05 9.73 -3.74
C ILE A 46 -1.00 10.28 -2.33
N GLY A 47 -2.10 10.18 -1.60
CA GLY A 47 -2.13 10.63 -0.21
C GLY A 47 -1.07 9.95 0.62
N ARG A 48 -0.20 10.72 1.27
CA ARG A 48 0.94 10.19 1.99
C ARG A 48 0.54 9.23 3.11
N VAL A 49 -0.41 9.65 3.92
CA VAL A 49 -0.84 8.83 5.05
C VAL A 49 -1.53 7.56 4.55
N GLN A 50 -2.37 7.68 3.53
CA GLN A 50 -3.06 6.54 2.98
C GLN A 50 -2.07 5.53 2.40
N TYR A 51 -1.08 6.01 1.66
CA TYR A 51 -0.11 5.10 1.07
C TYR A 51 0.72 4.40 2.14
N TRP A 52 1.15 5.16 3.18
CA TRP A 52 1.89 4.58 4.28
C TRP A 52 1.10 3.45 4.94
N ARG A 53 -0.19 3.69 5.16
CA ARG A 53 -1.04 2.68 5.79
C ARG A 53 -1.15 1.43 4.93
N MET A 54 -1.20 1.60 3.62
CA MET A 54 -1.26 0.44 2.72
C MET A 54 0.01 -0.41 2.83
N GLU A 55 1.17 0.22 2.95
CA GLU A 55 2.42 -0.53 3.13
C GLU A 55 2.49 -1.20 4.50
N LYS A 56 1.66 -0.76 5.45
CA LYS A 56 1.61 -1.35 6.78
C LYS A 56 0.54 -2.42 6.90
N GLY A 57 -0.15 -2.72 5.82
CA GLY A 57 -1.15 -3.78 5.84
C GLY A 57 -2.53 -3.34 6.25
N ALA A 58 -2.81 -2.04 6.21
CA ALA A 58 -4.15 -1.56 6.50
C ALA A 58 -5.07 -1.82 5.31
N ASN A 59 -6.35 -1.80 5.56
CA ASN A 59 -7.33 -1.95 4.50
C ASN A 59 -7.26 -0.78 3.52
N PHE A 60 -7.62 -1.03 2.28
CA PHE A 60 -7.58 0.01 1.26
C PHE A 60 -8.67 -0.27 0.24
N THR A 61 -8.96 0.74 -0.58
CA THR A 61 -9.94 0.54 -1.64
C THR A 61 -9.22 0.05 -2.89
N MET A 62 -9.97 -0.63 -3.75
CA MET A 62 -9.42 -1.06 -5.03
C MET A 62 -8.97 0.15 -5.85
N VAL A 63 -9.69 1.26 -5.77
CA VAL A 63 -9.31 2.47 -6.50
C VAL A 63 -7.91 2.94 -6.08
N SER A 64 -7.62 2.88 -4.77
CA SER A 64 -6.30 3.27 -4.28
C SER A 64 -5.22 2.33 -4.82
N LEU A 65 -5.50 1.04 -4.85
CA LEU A 65 -4.54 0.09 -5.38
C LEU A 65 -4.28 0.35 -6.86
N LEU A 66 -5.35 0.57 -7.64
CA LEU A 66 -5.19 0.82 -9.07
C LEU A 66 -4.34 2.06 -9.33
N LYS A 67 -4.49 3.08 -8.51
CA LYS A 67 -3.70 4.29 -8.66
C LYS A 67 -2.20 4.00 -8.50
N ILE A 68 -1.88 3.15 -7.53
CA ILE A 68 -0.48 2.78 -7.29
C ILE A 68 0.04 1.91 -8.42
N LEU A 69 -0.76 0.96 -8.90
CA LEU A 69 -0.35 0.13 -10.01
C LEU A 69 -0.12 0.95 -11.28
N ASP A 70 -0.95 1.98 -11.50
CA ASP A 70 -0.75 2.88 -12.64
C ASP A 70 0.59 3.60 -12.51
N ALA A 71 0.94 4.03 -11.30
CA ALA A 71 2.21 4.71 -11.07
C ALA A 71 3.39 3.81 -11.41
N HIS A 72 3.25 2.51 -11.17
CA HIS A 72 4.30 1.54 -11.48
C HIS A 72 4.16 0.95 -12.88
N LYS A 73 3.09 1.30 -13.60
CA LYS A 73 2.83 0.77 -14.94
C LYS A 73 2.76 -0.74 -14.95
N ILE A 74 2.10 -1.31 -13.95
CA ILE A 74 1.96 -2.75 -13.82
C ILE A 74 0.46 -3.09 -13.85
N SER A 75 0.11 -4.17 -14.53
CA SER A 75 -1.28 -4.59 -14.62
C SER A 75 -1.71 -5.35 -13.37
N LEU A 76 -3.02 -5.47 -13.17
CA LEU A 76 -3.54 -6.29 -12.07
C LEU A 76 -3.06 -7.72 -12.21
N LYS A 77 -3.08 -8.25 -13.41
CA LYS A 77 -2.64 -9.61 -13.64
C LYS A 77 -1.19 -9.81 -13.21
N ASP A 78 -0.32 -8.90 -13.63
CA ASP A 78 1.08 -9.02 -13.29
C ASP A 78 1.33 -8.82 -11.81
N PHE A 79 0.61 -7.89 -11.21
CA PHE A 79 0.78 -7.62 -9.80
C PHE A 79 0.42 -8.85 -8.95
N PHE A 80 -0.68 -9.53 -9.32
CA PHE A 80 -1.13 -10.66 -8.51
C PHE A 80 -0.58 -12.00 -8.97
N SER A 81 0.23 -12.04 -10.01
CA SER A 81 0.64 -13.30 -10.60
C SER A 81 1.51 -14.15 -9.67
N ASP A 82 2.27 -13.52 -8.81
CA ASP A 82 3.14 -14.24 -7.89
C ASP A 82 2.72 -14.07 -6.43
N LEU A 83 1.53 -13.58 -6.19
CA LEU A 83 1.02 -13.47 -4.85
C LEU A 83 0.17 -14.70 -4.56
N ASP A 84 0.60 -15.47 -3.61
CA ASP A 84 -0.16 -16.59 -3.20
C ASP A 84 -0.26 -17.64 -4.30
#